data_572481a0afc8dcc3cf5a2ca8edaf771c
#
_entry.id   572481a0afc8dcc3cf5a2ca8edaf771c
#
_cell.length_a   1.000
_cell.length_b   1.000
_cell.length_c   1.000
_cell.angle_alpha   90.00
_cell.angle_beta   90.00
_cell.angle_gamma   90.00
#
_symmetry.space_group_name_H-M   'P 1'
#
loop_
_entity.id
_entity.type
_entity.pdbx_description
1 polymer ?
#
loop_
_entity_poly.entity_id
_entity_poly.type
_entity_poly.pdbx_seq_one_letter_code
_entity_poly.pdbx_strand_id
1 'polypeptide(L)'
;MADKINVALIGQGFMGRSHSNAWGQVAKFFDPPLNPIMHTVYGMQGENPQVFAEKWGWKNASTDWDALVKSPEIGIVDIVTPNFMHAPPAKAAIAAGKPCACEKPIAGTLAEAREMAEAAQKAKVDTFVWFNYRRAPAVAFAHQLVKQGVIGEIRHIRASYLQDWADESVPFAWRFKKELAGSGSHGDLNAHIIDMTRFVSGLEIETVCGAIAETFVKQRKIIEQDSGGGIVTDEQMRYAKADAGTAKMGEVTVDDAVLFLVKYNNGAVGSYEAARQATGNQNANGWEINGTKGSLKFNFESMNTLEYYDATRPRGVQGWTTIMCTHGGDHPYVANYWPDAHIIGYEHCFTSMAYDILLKLAGKEPTVPLPDFNDAYQTQRVLEAAMLCAEEKRWINLADVK
;
A
#
# COMPACT_ATOMS: atom_id res chain seq x y z
N MET A 1 -15.32 10.43 27.94
CA MET A 1 -14.92 9.21 27.21
C MET A 1 -15.03 9.55 25.74
N ALA A 2 -14.06 9.16 24.92
CA ALA A 2 -14.15 9.37 23.47
C ALA A 2 -15.39 8.66 22.91
N ASP A 3 -16.02 9.26 21.89
CA ASP A 3 -17.12 8.64 21.18
C ASP A 3 -16.63 7.34 20.51
N LYS A 4 -17.54 6.38 20.33
CA LYS A 4 -17.20 5.06 19.77
C LYS A 4 -17.53 5.03 18.28
N ILE A 5 -16.69 4.38 17.49
CA ILE A 5 -16.95 4.07 16.08
C ILE A 5 -16.82 2.56 15.84
N ASN A 6 -17.84 1.93 15.31
CA ASN A 6 -17.81 0.51 15.00
C ASN A 6 -17.16 0.28 13.64
N VAL A 7 -16.11 -0.53 13.61
CA VAL A 7 -15.37 -0.93 12.42
C VAL A 7 -15.89 -2.26 11.90
N ALA A 8 -16.17 -2.34 10.60
CA ALA A 8 -16.35 -3.60 9.89
C ALA A 8 -15.10 -3.91 9.07
N LEU A 9 -14.52 -5.09 9.19
CA LEU A 9 -13.39 -5.54 8.39
C LEU A 9 -13.88 -6.55 7.34
N ILE A 10 -13.61 -6.28 6.08
CA ILE A 10 -13.98 -7.14 4.96
C ILE A 10 -12.74 -7.88 4.45
N GLY A 11 -12.56 -9.12 4.90
CA GLY A 11 -11.42 -9.99 4.61
C GLY A 11 -10.62 -10.36 5.87
N GLN A 12 -10.03 -11.58 5.87
CA GLN A 12 -9.34 -12.13 7.04
C GLN A 12 -7.94 -12.71 6.71
N GLY A 13 -7.43 -12.46 5.51
CA GLY A 13 -6.09 -12.90 5.09
C GLY A 13 -4.95 -12.18 5.84
N PHE A 14 -3.78 -12.08 5.21
CA PHE A 14 -2.62 -11.38 5.78
C PHE A 14 -2.94 -9.94 6.16
N MET A 15 -3.57 -9.19 5.24
CA MET A 15 -3.93 -7.79 5.52
C MET A 15 -5.02 -7.71 6.60
N GLY A 16 -5.95 -8.67 6.66
CA GLY A 16 -6.92 -8.77 7.76
C GLY A 16 -6.26 -8.85 9.13
N ARG A 17 -5.15 -9.60 9.26
CA ARG A 17 -4.36 -9.66 10.50
C ARG A 17 -3.66 -8.33 10.81
N SER A 18 -3.06 -7.71 9.79
CA SER A 18 -2.35 -6.42 9.96
C SER A 18 -3.29 -5.30 10.40
N HIS A 19 -4.49 -5.23 9.80
CA HIS A 19 -5.49 -4.22 10.16
C HIS A 19 -6.17 -4.52 11.50
N SER A 20 -6.43 -5.80 11.82
CA SER A 20 -6.90 -6.18 13.16
C SER A 20 -5.93 -5.75 14.25
N ASN A 21 -4.63 -5.94 14.02
CA ASN A 21 -3.59 -5.43 14.92
C ASN A 21 -3.67 -3.91 15.05
N ALA A 22 -3.77 -3.17 13.94
CA ALA A 22 -3.83 -1.71 13.94
C ALA A 22 -5.04 -1.18 14.71
N TRP A 23 -6.25 -1.66 14.41
CA TRP A 23 -7.47 -1.26 15.11
C TRP A 23 -7.46 -1.64 16.58
N GLY A 24 -6.87 -2.80 16.93
CA GLY A 24 -6.74 -3.26 18.32
C GLY A 24 -5.68 -2.50 19.13
N GLN A 25 -4.68 -1.90 18.47
CA GLN A 25 -3.56 -1.22 19.13
C GLN A 25 -3.72 0.31 19.19
N VAL A 26 -4.43 0.92 18.24
CA VAL A 26 -4.44 2.38 18.11
C VAL A 26 -4.84 3.11 19.38
N ALA A 27 -5.88 2.68 20.09
CA ALA A 27 -6.31 3.29 21.34
C ALA A 27 -5.45 2.92 22.57
N LYS A 28 -4.42 2.09 22.39
CA LYS A 28 -3.45 1.76 23.44
C LYS A 28 -2.21 2.66 23.37
N PHE A 29 -1.87 3.14 22.20
CA PHE A 29 -0.72 4.01 21.97
C PHE A 29 -1.10 5.48 21.80
N PHE A 30 -2.32 5.73 21.32
CA PHE A 30 -2.83 7.07 21.05
C PHE A 30 -4.09 7.34 21.87
N ASP A 31 -4.42 8.61 22.06
CA ASP A 31 -5.69 9.06 22.59
C ASP A 31 -6.59 9.54 21.44
N PRO A 32 -7.17 8.62 20.62
CA PRO A 32 -7.94 9.01 19.47
C PRO A 32 -9.25 9.68 19.89
N PRO A 33 -9.72 10.69 19.13
CA PRO A 33 -10.99 11.36 19.43
C PRO A 33 -12.22 10.44 19.27
N LEU A 34 -12.10 9.40 18.44
CA LEU A 34 -13.06 8.31 18.28
C LEU A 34 -12.39 6.99 18.72
N ASN A 35 -13.05 6.25 19.62
CA ASN A 35 -12.54 4.95 20.05
C ASN A 35 -13.04 3.85 19.11
N PRO A 36 -12.17 3.19 18.33
CA PRO A 36 -12.59 2.14 17.40
C PRO A 36 -13.02 0.89 18.15
N ILE A 37 -14.14 0.35 17.74
CA ILE A 37 -14.66 -0.93 18.20
C ILE A 37 -14.52 -1.92 17.05
N MET A 38 -13.73 -2.95 17.21
CA MET A 38 -13.62 -4.07 16.28
C MET A 38 -14.95 -4.85 16.32
N HIS A 39 -15.92 -4.39 15.51
CA HIS A 39 -17.32 -4.82 15.63
C HIS A 39 -17.57 -6.14 14.92
N THR A 40 -17.32 -6.21 13.60
CA THR A 40 -17.58 -7.44 12.83
C THR A 40 -16.50 -7.63 11.77
N VAL A 41 -15.99 -8.86 11.66
CA VAL A 41 -15.13 -9.28 10.54
C VAL A 41 -15.93 -10.16 9.59
N TYR A 42 -15.73 -9.92 8.29
CA TYR A 42 -16.22 -10.77 7.21
C TYR A 42 -15.11 -11.71 6.72
N GLY A 43 -15.47 -12.98 6.54
CA GLY A 43 -14.71 -13.99 5.80
C GLY A 43 -15.62 -14.80 4.90
N MET A 44 -15.07 -15.42 3.86
CA MET A 44 -15.85 -16.29 2.99
C MET A 44 -16.36 -17.53 3.73
N GLN A 45 -17.46 -18.08 3.25
CA GLN A 45 -17.96 -19.36 3.74
C GLN A 45 -16.88 -20.44 3.47
N GLY A 46 -16.35 -21.04 4.54
CA GLY A 46 -15.22 -21.97 4.46
C GLY A 46 -13.91 -21.45 5.05
N GLU A 47 -13.75 -20.13 5.23
CA GLU A 47 -12.59 -19.53 5.89
C GLU A 47 -12.70 -19.43 7.42
N ASN A 48 -13.84 -19.82 7.97
CA ASN A 48 -14.10 -19.82 9.41
C ASN A 48 -13.91 -18.46 10.10
N PRO A 49 -14.66 -17.40 9.70
CA PRO A 49 -14.48 -16.05 10.22
C PRO A 49 -14.72 -15.93 11.73
N GLN A 50 -15.44 -16.85 12.34
CA GLN A 50 -15.65 -16.90 13.78
C GLN A 50 -14.33 -17.15 14.54
N VAL A 51 -13.51 -18.10 14.08
CA VAL A 51 -12.20 -18.39 14.68
C VAL A 51 -11.26 -17.19 14.55
N PHE A 52 -11.31 -16.52 13.40
CA PHE A 52 -10.55 -15.28 13.22
C PHE A 52 -11.02 -14.17 14.17
N ALA A 53 -12.33 -13.98 14.30
CA ALA A 53 -12.93 -12.99 15.19
C ALA A 53 -12.48 -13.20 16.66
N GLU A 54 -12.60 -14.41 17.15
CA GLU A 54 -12.18 -14.78 18.52
C GLU A 54 -10.69 -14.52 18.75
N LYS A 55 -9.85 -14.93 17.79
CA LYS A 55 -8.39 -14.77 17.89
C LYS A 55 -7.94 -13.30 17.91
N TRP A 56 -8.59 -12.45 17.10
CA TRP A 56 -8.18 -11.07 16.91
C TRP A 56 -9.01 -10.06 17.72
N GLY A 57 -10.03 -10.51 18.46
CA GLY A 57 -10.83 -9.67 19.33
C GLY A 57 -11.96 -8.91 18.63
N TRP A 58 -12.43 -9.40 17.48
CA TRP A 58 -13.67 -8.91 16.85
C TRP A 58 -14.88 -9.43 17.62
N LYS A 59 -15.90 -8.59 17.80
CA LYS A 59 -17.10 -8.98 18.56
C LYS A 59 -17.96 -9.99 17.83
N ASN A 60 -18.03 -9.88 16.51
CA ASN A 60 -18.88 -10.68 15.65
C ASN A 60 -18.12 -11.14 14.41
N ALA A 61 -18.63 -12.17 13.75
CA ALA A 61 -18.21 -12.64 12.45
C ALA A 61 -19.40 -12.68 11.48
N SER A 62 -19.15 -12.52 10.19
CA SER A 62 -20.17 -12.59 9.14
C SER A 62 -19.61 -13.28 7.89
N THR A 63 -20.50 -13.92 7.13
CA THR A 63 -20.24 -14.44 5.79
C THR A 63 -21.01 -13.67 4.70
N ASP A 64 -21.69 -12.59 5.08
CA ASP A 64 -22.44 -11.69 4.20
C ASP A 64 -21.89 -10.27 4.33
N TRP A 65 -20.99 -9.90 3.41
CA TRP A 65 -20.37 -8.58 3.41
C TRP A 65 -21.37 -7.49 3.02
N ASP A 66 -22.35 -7.77 2.15
CA ASP A 66 -23.31 -6.77 1.67
C ASP A 66 -24.26 -6.33 2.79
N ALA A 67 -24.81 -7.28 3.54
CA ALA A 67 -25.60 -6.99 4.74
C ALA A 67 -24.77 -6.25 5.79
N LEU A 68 -23.50 -6.65 5.98
CA LEU A 68 -22.60 -6.01 6.93
C LEU A 68 -22.33 -4.56 6.59
N VAL A 69 -22.00 -4.24 5.34
CA VAL A 69 -21.75 -2.88 4.88
C VAL A 69 -22.99 -1.99 5.04
N LYS A 70 -24.19 -2.53 4.82
CA LYS A 70 -25.45 -1.79 4.95
C LYS A 70 -25.95 -1.64 6.40
N SER A 71 -25.37 -2.39 7.34
CA SER A 71 -25.82 -2.37 8.75
C SER A 71 -25.69 -0.97 9.37
N PRO A 72 -26.72 -0.40 9.99
CA PRO A 72 -26.66 0.92 10.63
C PRO A 72 -25.71 0.97 11.84
N GLU A 73 -25.31 -0.17 12.36
CA GLU A 73 -24.37 -0.25 13.48
C GLU A 73 -22.93 0.05 13.07
N ILE A 74 -22.58 -0.07 11.78
CA ILE A 74 -21.22 0.13 11.28
C ILE A 74 -20.98 1.59 10.95
N GLY A 75 -19.91 2.15 11.52
CA GLY A 75 -19.48 3.54 11.30
C GLY A 75 -18.41 3.70 10.24
N ILE A 76 -17.58 2.67 10.01
CA ILE A 76 -16.55 2.65 8.96
C ILE A 76 -16.38 1.22 8.43
N VAL A 77 -16.15 1.10 7.12
CA VAL A 77 -15.86 -0.18 6.45
C VAL A 77 -14.39 -0.20 6.05
N ASP A 78 -13.67 -1.25 6.46
CA ASP A 78 -12.25 -1.48 6.14
C ASP A 78 -12.12 -2.70 5.25
N ILE A 79 -11.59 -2.52 4.02
CA ILE A 79 -11.60 -3.51 2.95
C ILE A 79 -10.19 -4.02 2.71
N VAL A 80 -9.98 -5.31 2.96
CA VAL A 80 -8.67 -5.98 2.90
C VAL A 80 -8.73 -7.30 2.12
N THR A 81 -9.64 -7.36 1.18
CA THR A 81 -9.87 -8.50 0.28
C THR A 81 -8.79 -8.57 -0.82
N PRO A 82 -8.76 -9.62 -1.65
CA PRO A 82 -8.04 -9.57 -2.93
C PRO A 82 -8.55 -8.45 -3.84
N ASN A 83 -7.68 -7.95 -4.74
CA ASN A 83 -7.90 -6.74 -5.53
C ASN A 83 -9.24 -6.70 -6.30
N PHE A 84 -9.67 -7.82 -6.89
CA PHE A 84 -10.96 -7.91 -7.62
C PHE A 84 -12.19 -7.72 -6.73
N MET A 85 -12.03 -7.81 -5.42
CA MET A 85 -13.10 -7.63 -4.44
C MET A 85 -12.99 -6.29 -3.69
N HIS A 86 -12.17 -5.34 -4.12
CA HIS A 86 -12.12 -4.02 -3.52
C HIS A 86 -13.34 -3.16 -3.91
N ALA A 87 -13.67 -3.11 -5.20
CA ALA A 87 -14.69 -2.21 -5.72
C ALA A 87 -16.13 -2.52 -5.25
N PRO A 88 -16.62 -3.76 -5.19
CA PRO A 88 -17.99 -4.03 -4.76
C PRO A 88 -18.32 -3.52 -3.35
N PRO A 89 -17.60 -3.89 -2.27
CA PRO A 89 -17.90 -3.41 -0.93
C PRO A 89 -17.61 -1.91 -0.75
N ALA A 90 -16.60 -1.35 -1.45
CA ALA A 90 -16.33 0.08 -1.41
C ALA A 90 -17.48 0.91 -2.00
N LYS A 91 -17.98 0.55 -3.18
CA LYS A 91 -19.13 1.21 -3.81
C LYS A 91 -20.41 1.06 -2.97
N ALA A 92 -20.61 -0.09 -2.33
CA ALA A 92 -21.74 -0.30 -1.42
C ALA A 92 -21.63 0.58 -0.16
N ALA A 93 -20.44 0.71 0.44
CA ALA A 93 -20.19 1.60 1.58
C ALA A 93 -20.48 3.07 1.23
N ILE A 94 -19.95 3.54 0.11
CA ILE A 94 -20.19 4.90 -0.41
C ILE A 94 -21.69 5.14 -0.64
N ALA A 95 -22.39 4.18 -1.26
CA ALA A 95 -23.83 4.28 -1.50
C ALA A 95 -24.64 4.30 -0.19
N ALA A 96 -24.15 3.65 0.86
CA ALA A 96 -24.72 3.69 2.20
C ALA A 96 -24.31 4.94 3.02
N GLY A 97 -23.55 5.87 2.42
CA GLY A 97 -23.05 7.09 3.08
C GLY A 97 -22.00 6.81 4.16
N LYS A 98 -21.29 5.69 4.09
CA LYS A 98 -20.32 5.29 5.10
C LYS A 98 -18.89 5.54 4.65
N PRO A 99 -18.04 6.12 5.51
CA PRO A 99 -16.61 6.16 5.29
C PRO A 99 -16.06 4.76 5.03
N CYS A 100 -15.11 4.66 4.10
CA CYS A 100 -14.45 3.39 3.87
C CYS A 100 -12.94 3.55 3.64
N ALA A 101 -12.19 2.60 4.15
CA ALA A 101 -10.77 2.40 3.90
C ALA A 101 -10.59 1.16 3.03
N CYS A 102 -9.66 1.19 2.09
CA CYS A 102 -9.42 0.09 1.17
C CYS A 102 -7.93 -0.18 1.04
N GLU A 103 -7.54 -1.43 0.93
CA GLU A 103 -6.17 -1.81 0.61
C GLU A 103 -5.76 -1.36 -0.79
N LYS A 104 -4.45 -1.27 -0.98
CA LYS A 104 -3.81 -0.97 -2.27
C LYS A 104 -3.57 -2.28 -3.09
N PRO A 105 -3.48 -2.22 -4.42
CA PRO A 105 -3.93 -1.11 -5.27
C PRO A 105 -5.43 -0.91 -5.09
N ILE A 106 -5.91 0.30 -5.30
CA ILE A 106 -7.32 0.63 -4.99
C ILE A 106 -8.33 -0.29 -5.70
N ALA A 107 -7.99 -0.77 -6.91
CA ALA A 107 -8.82 -1.69 -7.69
C ALA A 107 -7.96 -2.59 -8.58
N GLY A 108 -8.58 -3.64 -9.15
CA GLY A 108 -7.97 -4.50 -10.15
C GLY A 108 -7.79 -3.83 -11.51
N THR A 109 -8.62 -2.84 -11.85
CA THR A 109 -8.61 -2.11 -13.12
C THR A 109 -8.67 -0.60 -12.92
N LEU A 110 -8.18 0.16 -13.90
CA LEU A 110 -8.28 1.63 -13.89
C LEU A 110 -9.74 2.10 -13.91
N ALA A 111 -10.60 1.42 -14.66
CA ALA A 111 -12.02 1.74 -14.75
C ALA A 111 -12.72 1.66 -13.38
N GLU A 112 -12.51 0.57 -12.65
CA GLU A 112 -13.04 0.42 -11.29
C GLU A 112 -12.49 1.48 -10.34
N ALA A 113 -11.17 1.77 -10.39
CA ALA A 113 -10.56 2.81 -9.57
C ALA A 113 -11.19 4.18 -9.82
N ARG A 114 -11.45 4.52 -11.08
CA ARG A 114 -12.16 5.75 -11.47
C ARG A 114 -13.57 5.78 -10.92
N GLU A 115 -14.35 4.71 -11.14
CA GLU A 115 -15.72 4.61 -10.62
C GLU A 115 -15.79 4.79 -9.11
N MET A 116 -14.85 4.21 -8.36
CA MET A 116 -14.77 4.36 -6.92
C MET A 116 -14.46 5.80 -6.51
N ALA A 117 -13.49 6.45 -7.18
CA ALA A 117 -13.12 7.84 -6.90
C ALA A 117 -14.28 8.81 -7.23
N GLU A 118 -14.92 8.65 -8.39
CA GLU A 118 -16.08 9.47 -8.81
C GLU A 118 -17.29 9.28 -7.86
N ALA A 119 -17.56 8.04 -7.45
CA ALA A 119 -18.62 7.73 -6.50
C ALA A 119 -18.38 8.40 -5.14
N ALA A 120 -17.16 8.33 -4.61
CA ALA A 120 -16.77 8.96 -3.35
C ALA A 120 -16.92 10.49 -3.42
N GLN A 121 -16.42 11.10 -4.49
CA GLN A 121 -16.54 12.55 -4.71
C GLN A 121 -18.00 12.99 -4.79
N LYS A 122 -18.84 12.28 -5.56
CA LYS A 122 -20.26 12.58 -5.72
C LYS A 122 -21.03 12.45 -4.40
N ALA A 123 -20.75 11.41 -3.63
CA ALA A 123 -21.41 11.16 -2.35
C ALA A 123 -20.87 12.02 -1.21
N LYS A 124 -19.70 12.66 -1.39
CA LYS A 124 -18.96 13.41 -0.35
C LYS A 124 -18.70 12.58 0.89
N VAL A 125 -18.33 11.32 0.69
CA VAL A 125 -17.99 10.37 1.74
C VAL A 125 -16.45 10.33 1.90
N ASP A 126 -15.96 10.37 3.12
CA ASP A 126 -14.53 10.21 3.40
C ASP A 126 -14.07 8.81 2.99
N THR A 127 -13.01 8.74 2.21
CA THR A 127 -12.40 7.49 1.77
C THR A 127 -10.89 7.50 2.01
N PHE A 128 -10.31 6.32 2.23
CA PHE A 128 -8.90 6.18 2.56
C PHE A 128 -8.31 4.97 1.84
N VAL A 129 -7.04 5.06 1.41
CA VAL A 129 -6.33 3.91 0.86
C VAL A 129 -5.10 3.62 1.72
N TRP A 130 -4.90 2.36 2.08
CA TRP A 130 -3.86 1.94 3.01
C TRP A 130 -2.44 1.98 2.41
N PHE A 131 -2.03 3.14 1.90
CA PHE A 131 -0.63 3.42 1.61
C PHE A 131 0.13 3.71 2.92
N ASN A 132 0.22 2.68 3.74
CA ASN A 132 0.75 2.73 5.10
C ASN A 132 2.21 3.19 5.18
N TYR A 133 3.01 2.99 4.13
CA TYR A 133 4.42 3.38 4.12
C TYR A 133 4.65 4.90 4.19
N ARG A 134 3.64 5.72 3.92
CA ARG A 134 3.68 7.16 4.23
C ARG A 134 3.94 7.44 5.72
N ARG A 135 3.67 6.47 6.61
CA ARG A 135 3.85 6.53 8.08
C ARG A 135 5.14 5.86 8.56
N ALA A 136 5.96 5.32 7.67
CA ALA A 136 7.31 4.91 8.04
C ALA A 136 8.09 6.13 8.53
N PRO A 137 8.87 6.03 9.64
CA PRO A 137 9.53 7.19 10.25
C PRO A 137 10.31 8.04 9.25
N ALA A 138 11.17 7.42 8.46
CA ALA A 138 11.98 8.12 7.48
C ALA A 138 11.16 8.74 6.33
N VAL A 139 10.05 8.11 5.91
CA VAL A 139 9.19 8.62 4.82
C VAL A 139 8.41 9.84 5.29
N ALA A 140 7.79 9.78 6.48
CA ALA A 140 7.06 10.91 7.04
C ALA A 140 7.99 12.11 7.29
N PHE A 141 9.20 11.86 7.80
CA PHE A 141 10.20 12.90 8.04
C PHE A 141 10.74 13.49 6.72
N ALA A 142 11.02 12.65 5.71
CA ALA A 142 11.42 13.11 4.38
C ALA A 142 10.39 14.04 3.73
N HIS A 143 9.09 13.71 3.84
CA HIS A 143 8.02 14.60 3.39
C HIS A 143 8.08 15.97 4.05
N GLN A 144 8.33 16.04 5.37
CA GLN A 144 8.48 17.30 6.10
C GLN A 144 9.68 18.10 5.57
N LEU A 145 10.86 17.45 5.41
CA LEU A 145 12.08 18.10 4.92
C LEU A 145 11.89 18.66 3.50
N VAL A 146 11.24 17.92 2.62
CA VAL A 146 10.94 18.39 1.25
C VAL A 146 9.98 19.58 1.29
N LYS A 147 8.92 19.50 2.08
CA LYS A 147 7.96 20.61 2.26
C LYS A 147 8.60 21.88 2.82
N GLN A 148 9.62 21.73 3.66
CA GLN A 148 10.43 22.86 4.19
C GLN A 148 11.45 23.38 3.17
N GLY A 149 11.60 22.76 2.00
CA GLY A 149 12.53 23.17 0.95
C GLY A 149 14.01 22.84 1.23
N VAL A 150 14.26 21.89 2.16
CA VAL A 150 15.63 21.53 2.61
C VAL A 150 16.50 21.05 1.46
N ILE A 151 15.95 20.27 0.52
CA ILE A 151 16.68 19.77 -0.65
C ILE A 151 16.57 20.68 -1.89
N GLY A 152 15.82 21.78 -1.78
CA GLY A 152 15.60 22.71 -2.90
C GLY A 152 14.67 22.13 -3.97
N GLU A 153 14.83 22.60 -5.22
CA GLU A 153 14.04 22.11 -6.35
C GLU A 153 14.45 20.68 -6.72
N ILE A 154 13.48 19.78 -6.78
CA ILE A 154 13.71 18.37 -7.14
C ILE A 154 13.94 18.28 -8.66
N ARG A 155 14.97 17.52 -9.07
CA ARG A 155 15.36 17.29 -10.46
C ARG A 155 15.35 15.82 -10.88
N HIS A 156 15.60 14.92 -9.94
CA HIS A 156 15.72 13.50 -10.25
C HIS A 156 15.16 12.64 -9.11
N ILE A 157 14.43 11.59 -9.47
CA ILE A 157 13.89 10.59 -8.54
C ILE A 157 14.15 9.20 -9.10
N ARG A 158 14.62 8.28 -8.26
CA ARG A 158 14.62 6.86 -8.58
C ARG A 158 14.02 6.06 -7.44
N ALA A 159 13.24 5.04 -7.78
CA ALA A 159 12.57 4.19 -6.81
C ALA A 159 12.57 2.73 -7.27
N SER A 160 12.76 1.82 -6.34
CA SER A 160 12.70 0.39 -6.60
C SER A 160 12.01 -0.34 -5.45
N TYR A 161 11.30 -1.41 -5.79
CA TYR A 161 10.79 -2.35 -4.83
C TYR A 161 11.01 -3.78 -5.33
N LEU A 162 12.00 -4.43 -4.75
CA LEU A 162 12.49 -5.72 -5.19
C LEU A 162 12.25 -6.77 -4.12
N GLN A 163 11.73 -7.91 -4.54
CA GLN A 163 11.49 -9.09 -3.72
C GLN A 163 11.88 -10.36 -4.48
N ASP A 164 12.08 -11.47 -3.79
CA ASP A 164 12.45 -12.77 -4.39
C ASP A 164 11.49 -13.92 -4.03
N TRP A 165 10.36 -13.62 -3.39
CA TRP A 165 9.45 -14.63 -2.88
C TRP A 165 8.69 -15.41 -3.96
N ALA A 166 8.48 -14.84 -5.16
CA ALA A 166 7.66 -15.41 -6.22
C ALA A 166 8.45 -16.32 -7.17
N ASP A 167 9.39 -17.09 -6.64
CA ASP A 167 10.18 -18.05 -7.42
C ASP A 167 9.32 -19.18 -8.03
N GLU A 168 9.91 -20.06 -8.80
CA GLU A 168 9.23 -21.16 -9.50
C GLU A 168 8.58 -22.17 -8.54
N SER A 169 8.97 -22.21 -7.28
CA SER A 169 8.44 -23.13 -6.26
C SER A 169 7.09 -22.70 -5.69
N VAL A 170 6.72 -21.41 -5.86
CA VAL A 170 5.47 -20.88 -5.35
C VAL A 170 4.29 -21.38 -6.18
N PRO A 171 3.26 -21.98 -5.55
CA PRO A 171 2.11 -22.51 -6.25
C PRO A 171 1.24 -21.40 -6.88
N PHE A 172 0.41 -21.83 -7.84
CA PHE A 172 -0.55 -20.96 -8.50
C PHE A 172 -1.59 -20.44 -7.51
N ALA A 173 -1.74 -19.11 -7.43
CA ALA A 173 -2.72 -18.43 -6.60
C ALA A 173 -3.37 -17.28 -7.39
N TRP A 174 -4.39 -16.64 -6.83
CA TRP A 174 -5.08 -15.51 -7.45
C TRP A 174 -4.14 -14.37 -7.89
N ARG A 175 -3.01 -14.19 -7.18
CA ARG A 175 -1.98 -13.16 -7.46
C ARG A 175 -1.27 -13.36 -8.81
N PHE A 176 -1.41 -14.53 -9.43
CA PHE A 176 -0.80 -14.86 -10.72
C PHE A 176 -1.80 -14.86 -11.89
N LYS A 177 -3.04 -14.43 -11.61
CA LYS A 177 -4.12 -14.38 -12.59
C LYS A 177 -4.58 -12.92 -12.80
N LYS A 178 -4.39 -12.39 -14.03
CA LYS A 178 -4.67 -10.98 -14.35
C LYS A 178 -6.10 -10.56 -14.02
N GLU A 179 -7.08 -11.43 -14.30
CA GLU A 179 -8.50 -11.14 -14.04
C GLU A 179 -8.82 -10.95 -12.55
N LEU A 180 -7.98 -11.49 -11.65
CA LEU A 180 -8.15 -11.38 -10.21
C LEU A 180 -7.23 -10.35 -9.57
N ALA A 181 -5.98 -10.28 -10.02
CA ALA A 181 -4.96 -9.41 -9.44
C ALA A 181 -4.83 -8.06 -10.16
N GLY A 182 -5.29 -7.95 -11.42
CA GLY A 182 -5.06 -6.79 -12.27
C GLY A 182 -3.66 -6.80 -12.89
N SER A 183 -2.62 -6.92 -12.09
CA SER A 183 -1.20 -7.04 -12.47
C SER A 183 -0.41 -7.84 -11.42
N GLY A 184 0.84 -8.11 -11.69
CA GLY A 184 1.74 -8.84 -10.81
C GLY A 184 2.55 -7.93 -9.89
N SER A 185 3.89 -7.89 -10.09
CA SER A 185 4.80 -7.02 -9.34
C SER A 185 4.41 -5.55 -9.47
N HIS A 186 3.81 -5.17 -10.59
CA HIS A 186 3.46 -3.79 -10.88
C HIS A 186 2.43 -3.24 -9.89
N GLY A 187 1.27 -3.84 -9.77
CA GLY A 187 0.23 -3.43 -8.81
C GLY A 187 0.60 -3.75 -7.36
N ASP A 188 1.39 -4.80 -7.13
CA ASP A 188 1.78 -5.19 -5.79
C ASP A 188 2.87 -4.25 -5.21
N LEU A 189 3.92 -3.94 -5.98
CA LEU A 189 5.11 -3.26 -5.52
C LEU A 189 5.24 -1.82 -6.07
N ASN A 190 5.11 -1.62 -7.39
CA ASN A 190 5.20 -0.28 -7.97
C ASN A 190 4.15 0.68 -7.42
N ALA A 191 2.95 0.21 -7.05
CA ALA A 191 1.94 1.04 -6.42
C ALA A 191 2.47 1.76 -5.16
N HIS A 192 3.26 1.08 -4.33
CA HIS A 192 3.84 1.66 -3.13
C HIS A 192 4.90 2.72 -3.43
N ILE A 193 5.84 2.44 -4.34
CA ILE A 193 6.93 3.37 -4.62
C ILE A 193 6.47 4.59 -5.42
N ILE A 194 5.47 4.44 -6.30
CA ILE A 194 4.81 5.56 -6.97
C ILE A 194 4.12 6.44 -5.92
N ASP A 195 3.32 5.86 -5.03
CA ASP A 195 2.65 6.59 -3.97
C ASP A 195 3.63 7.33 -3.06
N MET A 196 4.66 6.63 -2.54
CA MET A 196 5.64 7.25 -1.65
C MET A 196 6.39 8.40 -2.31
N THR A 197 6.82 8.24 -3.56
CA THR A 197 7.56 9.31 -4.24
C THR A 197 6.69 10.50 -4.59
N ARG A 198 5.42 10.30 -4.99
CA ARG A 198 4.44 11.38 -5.13
C ARG A 198 4.21 12.10 -3.79
N PHE A 199 4.00 11.34 -2.72
CA PHE A 199 3.79 11.87 -1.37
C PHE A 199 4.99 12.69 -0.87
N VAL A 200 6.21 12.13 -0.94
CA VAL A 200 7.42 12.79 -0.43
C VAL A 200 7.79 14.02 -1.28
N SER A 201 7.74 13.89 -2.60
CA SER A 201 8.16 14.98 -3.49
C SER A 201 7.11 16.09 -3.66
N GLY A 202 5.83 15.77 -3.49
CA GLY A 202 4.73 16.65 -3.85
C GLY A 202 4.57 16.84 -5.37
N LEU A 203 5.25 16.02 -6.18
CA LEU A 203 5.24 16.10 -7.64
C LEU A 203 4.31 15.05 -8.25
N GLU A 204 3.67 15.41 -9.37
CA GLU A 204 2.86 14.49 -10.16
C GLU A 204 3.60 14.01 -11.41
N ILE A 205 3.46 12.72 -11.72
CA ILE A 205 3.99 12.16 -12.97
C ILE A 205 3.11 12.62 -14.12
N GLU A 206 3.73 13.17 -15.16
CA GLU A 206 3.06 13.71 -16.34
C GLU A 206 3.16 12.75 -17.53
N THR A 207 4.31 12.06 -17.66
CA THR A 207 4.57 11.18 -18.80
C THR A 207 5.34 9.94 -18.37
N VAL A 208 5.00 8.80 -18.96
CA VAL A 208 5.70 7.51 -18.82
C VAL A 208 6.34 7.13 -20.14
N CYS A 209 7.58 6.61 -20.13
CA CYS A 209 8.28 6.12 -21.30
C CYS A 209 9.23 4.96 -20.98
N GLY A 210 9.67 4.26 -22.03
CA GLY A 210 10.69 3.20 -21.92
C GLY A 210 10.28 2.04 -21.00
N ALA A 211 8.99 1.75 -20.90
CA ALA A 211 8.51 0.70 -20.03
C ALA A 211 8.79 -0.70 -20.60
N ILE A 212 9.15 -1.61 -19.70
CA ILE A 212 9.34 -3.05 -19.94
C ILE A 212 8.53 -3.79 -18.88
N ALA A 213 7.71 -4.74 -19.31
CA ALA A 213 6.95 -5.64 -18.45
C ALA A 213 7.23 -7.09 -18.90
N GLU A 214 7.69 -7.94 -17.96
CA GLU A 214 8.08 -9.30 -18.26
C GLU A 214 7.46 -10.30 -17.28
N THR A 215 7.13 -11.48 -17.80
CA THR A 215 6.68 -12.64 -17.04
C THR A 215 7.72 -13.75 -17.21
N PHE A 216 8.47 -14.06 -16.18
CA PHE A 216 9.53 -15.09 -16.23
C PHE A 216 8.95 -16.48 -15.98
N VAL A 217 8.10 -16.66 -14.98
CA VAL A 217 7.46 -17.93 -14.63
C VAL A 217 6.10 -18.00 -15.30
N LYS A 218 6.03 -18.69 -16.44
CA LYS A 218 4.83 -18.80 -17.28
C LYS A 218 3.74 -19.71 -16.71
N GLN A 219 4.11 -20.69 -15.89
CA GLN A 219 3.19 -21.68 -15.33
C GLN A 219 3.58 -22.03 -13.90
N ARG A 220 2.57 -22.28 -13.05
CA ARG A 220 2.75 -22.69 -11.65
C ARG A 220 1.84 -23.85 -11.32
N LYS A 221 2.27 -24.70 -10.38
CA LYS A 221 1.48 -25.84 -9.89
C LYS A 221 0.20 -25.37 -9.20
N ILE A 222 -0.94 -25.95 -9.54
CA ILE A 222 -2.21 -25.76 -8.83
C ILE A 222 -2.24 -26.75 -7.66
N ILE A 223 -2.49 -26.23 -6.44
CA ILE A 223 -2.72 -27.04 -5.25
C ILE A 223 -4.23 -27.14 -5.06
N GLU A 224 -4.79 -28.37 -5.00
CA GLU A 224 -6.24 -28.60 -4.92
C GLU A 224 -6.91 -28.06 -3.64
N GLN A 225 -6.14 -27.69 -2.63
CA GLN A 225 -6.66 -27.18 -1.33
C GLN A 225 -6.73 -25.65 -1.23
N ASP A 226 -6.39 -24.89 -2.26
CA ASP A 226 -6.42 -23.45 -2.20
C ASP A 226 -7.82 -22.90 -2.47
N SER A 227 -8.67 -22.93 -1.45
CA SER A 227 -10.02 -22.38 -1.47
C SER A 227 -10.11 -20.89 -1.16
N GLY A 228 -9.03 -20.14 -1.19
CA GLY A 228 -9.24 -18.74 -0.94
C GLY A 228 -8.03 -17.89 -0.67
N GLY A 229 -7.56 -17.17 -1.63
CA GLY A 229 -7.03 -15.82 -1.55
C GLY A 229 -5.98 -15.51 -0.48
N GLY A 230 -5.45 -16.52 0.18
CA GLY A 230 -4.46 -16.38 1.22
C GLY A 230 -3.03 -16.21 0.67
N ILE A 231 -2.15 -15.74 1.50
CA ILE A 231 -0.71 -15.92 1.32
C ILE A 231 -0.47 -17.42 1.25
N VAL A 232 0.29 -17.86 0.26
CA VAL A 232 0.82 -19.20 0.26
C VAL A 232 1.63 -19.38 1.54
N THR A 233 1.16 -20.22 2.44
CA THR A 233 1.83 -20.47 3.70
C THR A 233 3.09 -21.30 3.47
N ASP A 234 4.05 -21.27 4.40
CA ASP A 234 5.21 -22.14 4.35
C ASP A 234 4.83 -23.63 4.23
N GLU A 235 3.70 -24.00 4.81
CA GLU A 235 3.15 -25.34 4.72
C GLU A 235 2.67 -25.66 3.29
N GLN A 236 1.92 -24.74 2.66
CA GLN A 236 1.50 -24.88 1.26
C GLN A 236 2.70 -24.89 0.31
N MET A 237 3.74 -24.07 0.57
CA MET A 237 4.99 -24.12 -0.20
C MET A 237 5.73 -25.45 -0.04
N ARG A 238 5.73 -26.05 1.17
CA ARG A 238 6.34 -27.38 1.40
C ARG A 238 5.59 -28.48 0.65
N TYR A 239 4.26 -28.45 0.63
CA TYR A 239 3.44 -29.40 -0.14
C TYR A 239 3.69 -29.26 -1.65
N ALA A 240 3.79 -28.05 -2.17
CA ALA A 240 4.12 -27.82 -3.58
C ALA A 240 5.47 -28.39 -4.00
N LYS A 241 6.46 -28.36 -3.08
CA LYS A 241 7.80 -28.96 -3.29
C LYS A 241 7.81 -30.49 -3.20
N ALA A 242 6.90 -31.07 -2.40
CA ALA A 242 6.87 -32.51 -2.16
C ALA A 242 6.18 -33.31 -3.29
N ASP A 243 5.24 -32.68 -4.03
CA ASP A 243 4.42 -33.33 -5.05
C ASP A 243 4.94 -33.07 -6.47
N ALA A 244 6.03 -33.76 -6.83
CA ALA A 244 6.76 -33.55 -8.09
C ALA A 244 6.16 -34.27 -9.32
N GLY A 245 5.00 -34.97 -9.19
CA GLY A 245 4.65 -36.00 -10.20
C GLY A 245 3.59 -35.66 -11.23
N THR A 246 2.43 -35.08 -10.89
CA THR A 246 1.25 -34.97 -11.82
C THR A 246 0.36 -33.77 -11.57
N ALA A 247 0.86 -32.73 -10.92
CA ALA A 247 0.06 -31.55 -10.59
C ALA A 247 -0.41 -30.81 -11.87
N LYS A 248 -1.68 -30.41 -11.90
CA LYS A 248 -2.20 -29.48 -12.92
C LYS A 248 -1.41 -28.18 -12.84
N MET A 249 -1.10 -27.60 -14.00
CA MET A 249 -0.41 -26.31 -14.11
C MET A 249 -1.43 -25.21 -14.41
N GLY A 250 -1.29 -24.07 -13.72
CA GLY A 250 -2.01 -22.85 -14.00
C GLY A 250 -1.13 -21.90 -14.81
N GLU A 251 -1.71 -21.24 -15.79
CA GLU A 251 -1.03 -20.23 -16.60
C GLU A 251 -0.91 -18.90 -15.83
N VAL A 252 0.30 -18.34 -15.74
CA VAL A 252 0.55 -17.03 -15.16
C VAL A 252 0.30 -15.96 -16.22
N THR A 253 -0.59 -15.01 -15.93
CA THR A 253 -1.01 -13.96 -16.86
C THR A 253 -0.67 -12.55 -16.38
N VAL A 254 0.17 -12.45 -15.34
CA VAL A 254 0.65 -11.18 -14.76
C VAL A 254 2.16 -11.05 -14.92
N ASP A 255 2.65 -9.84 -14.75
CA ASP A 255 4.06 -9.51 -14.76
C ASP A 255 4.81 -10.01 -13.50
N ASP A 256 6.07 -10.41 -13.67
CA ASP A 256 7.02 -10.67 -12.59
C ASP A 256 7.95 -9.49 -12.36
N ALA A 257 8.21 -8.67 -13.40
CA ALA A 257 8.98 -7.44 -13.31
C ALA A 257 8.44 -6.35 -14.24
N VAL A 258 8.40 -5.11 -13.73
CA VAL A 258 8.04 -3.91 -14.52
C VAL A 258 8.97 -2.75 -14.17
N LEU A 259 9.66 -2.22 -15.20
CA LEU A 259 10.55 -1.08 -15.12
C LEU A 259 10.07 0.01 -16.08
N PHE A 260 10.19 1.29 -15.69
CA PHE A 260 9.84 2.40 -16.57
C PHE A 260 10.50 3.71 -16.16
N LEU A 261 10.53 4.68 -17.09
CA LEU A 261 11.00 6.03 -16.89
C LEU A 261 9.82 7.01 -16.87
N VAL A 262 9.99 8.13 -16.16
CA VAL A 262 8.93 9.15 -16.04
C VAL A 262 9.48 10.57 -16.20
N LYS A 263 8.56 11.48 -16.56
CA LYS A 263 8.73 12.92 -16.45
C LYS A 263 7.67 13.50 -15.53
N TYR A 264 8.09 14.40 -14.66
CA TYR A 264 7.20 15.05 -13.67
C TYR A 264 6.75 16.43 -14.17
N ASN A 265 5.68 16.94 -13.56
CA ASN A 265 5.06 18.22 -13.88
C ASN A 265 5.95 19.46 -13.68
N ASN A 266 7.05 19.34 -12.93
CA ASN A 266 8.08 20.39 -12.80
C ASN A 266 9.26 20.21 -13.75
N GLY A 267 9.24 19.20 -14.64
CA GLY A 267 10.33 18.86 -15.55
C GLY A 267 11.39 17.91 -14.98
N ALA A 268 11.29 17.52 -13.71
CA ALA A 268 12.13 16.46 -13.14
C ALA A 268 11.93 15.13 -13.87
N VAL A 269 12.92 14.25 -13.80
CA VAL A 269 12.89 12.92 -14.41
C VAL A 269 13.04 11.84 -13.35
N GLY A 270 12.53 10.63 -13.63
CA GLY A 270 12.66 9.53 -12.69
C GLY A 270 12.65 8.16 -13.34
N SER A 271 12.99 7.14 -12.53
CA SER A 271 12.95 5.74 -12.89
C SER A 271 12.29 4.92 -11.78
N TYR A 272 11.54 3.91 -12.21
CA TYR A 272 10.82 2.98 -11.33
C TYR A 272 11.13 1.54 -11.71
N GLU A 273 11.26 0.70 -10.72
CA GLU A 273 11.56 -0.71 -10.88
C GLU A 273 10.83 -1.54 -9.81
N ALA A 274 10.09 -2.55 -10.24
CA ALA A 274 9.49 -3.54 -9.36
C ALA A 274 9.70 -4.95 -9.90
N ALA A 275 10.12 -5.86 -9.05
CA ALA A 275 10.25 -7.28 -9.38
C ALA A 275 9.97 -8.16 -8.16
N ARG A 276 9.33 -9.33 -8.36
CA ARG A 276 9.08 -10.33 -7.32
C ARG A 276 10.01 -11.55 -7.43
N GLN A 277 10.99 -11.47 -8.33
CA GLN A 277 11.98 -12.54 -8.61
C GLN A 277 13.41 -11.99 -8.66
N ALA A 278 13.66 -10.90 -7.95
CA ALA A 278 15.00 -10.30 -7.85
C ALA A 278 15.81 -11.01 -6.75
N THR A 279 16.31 -12.22 -7.02
CA THR A 279 17.00 -13.09 -6.07
C THR A 279 18.00 -12.33 -5.19
N GLY A 280 17.88 -12.51 -3.88
CA GLY A 280 18.70 -11.83 -2.87
C GLY A 280 18.10 -10.53 -2.32
N ASN A 281 16.98 -10.07 -2.87
CA ASN A 281 16.22 -8.92 -2.34
C ASN A 281 14.93 -9.42 -1.66
N GLN A 282 14.89 -9.43 -0.35
CA GLN A 282 13.77 -9.99 0.39
C GLN A 282 12.60 -9.01 0.52
N ASN A 283 12.89 -7.74 0.83
CA ASN A 283 11.89 -6.68 0.90
C ASN A 283 12.53 -5.30 0.63
N ALA A 284 13.36 -5.23 -0.39
CA ALA A 284 14.16 -4.05 -0.75
C ALA A 284 13.29 -2.98 -1.42
N ASN A 285 12.60 -2.20 -0.60
CA ASN A 285 11.78 -1.05 -1.00
C ASN A 285 12.53 0.23 -0.68
N GLY A 286 12.78 1.05 -1.67
CA GLY A 286 13.52 2.28 -1.44
C GLY A 286 13.39 3.29 -2.58
N TRP A 287 13.84 4.51 -2.26
CA TRP A 287 13.91 5.60 -3.23
C TRP A 287 15.07 6.54 -2.91
N GLU A 288 15.49 7.29 -3.93
CA GLU A 288 16.41 8.43 -3.82
C GLU A 288 15.80 9.63 -4.54
N ILE A 289 15.78 10.79 -3.88
CA ILE A 289 15.25 12.06 -4.40
C ILE A 289 16.37 13.09 -4.36
N ASN A 290 16.73 13.64 -5.51
CA ASN A 290 17.83 14.58 -5.68
C ASN A 290 17.30 15.96 -6.04
N GLY A 291 17.63 16.95 -5.20
CA GLY A 291 17.30 18.35 -5.41
C GLY A 291 18.52 19.24 -5.61
N THR A 292 18.29 20.54 -5.79
CA THR A 292 19.35 21.53 -6.04
C THR A 292 20.19 21.86 -4.82
N LYS A 293 19.68 21.61 -3.61
CA LYS A 293 20.36 21.91 -2.32
C LYS A 293 20.73 20.65 -1.54
N GLY A 294 20.23 19.50 -1.92
CA GLY A 294 20.51 18.26 -1.20
C GLY A 294 19.78 17.07 -1.80
N SER A 295 19.96 15.91 -1.18
CA SER A 295 19.34 14.65 -1.59
C SER A 295 18.92 13.84 -0.39
N LEU A 296 17.89 13.01 -0.57
CA LEU A 296 17.38 12.08 0.43
C LEU A 296 17.38 10.67 -0.14
N LYS A 297 17.71 9.67 0.70
CA LYS A 297 17.54 8.23 0.39
C LYS A 297 16.78 7.54 1.50
N PHE A 298 15.90 6.65 1.10
CA PHE A 298 15.13 5.78 1.97
C PHE A 298 15.38 4.32 1.62
N ASN A 299 15.48 3.49 2.65
CA ASN A 299 15.45 2.04 2.55
C ASN A 299 14.49 1.50 3.61
N PHE A 300 13.47 0.77 3.18
CA PHE A 300 12.44 0.23 4.07
C PHE A 300 13.00 -0.79 5.07
N GLU A 301 13.99 -1.59 4.69
CA GLU A 301 14.65 -2.53 5.61
C GLU A 301 15.40 -1.80 6.74
N SER A 302 15.58 -0.48 6.62
CA SER A 302 16.09 0.44 7.64
C SER A 302 15.13 1.62 7.87
N MET A 303 13.83 1.35 7.93
CA MET A 303 12.75 2.34 7.88
C MET A 303 12.80 3.42 8.96
N ASN A 304 13.62 3.24 9.98
CA ASN A 304 13.81 4.19 11.10
C ASN A 304 14.93 5.20 10.84
N THR A 305 15.65 5.09 9.72
CA THR A 305 16.73 6.00 9.36
C THR A 305 16.55 6.58 7.96
N LEU A 306 16.96 7.83 7.78
CA LEU A 306 16.97 8.55 6.52
C LEU A 306 18.39 8.98 6.17
N GLU A 307 18.84 8.71 4.95
CA GLU A 307 20.09 9.26 4.46
C GLU A 307 19.86 10.64 3.84
N TYR A 308 20.62 11.64 4.32
CA TYR A 308 20.56 13.01 3.85
C TYR A 308 21.92 13.48 3.36
N TYR A 309 21.95 14.10 2.18
CA TYR A 309 23.11 14.79 1.64
C TYR A 309 22.84 16.29 1.56
N ASP A 310 23.63 17.10 2.27
CA ASP A 310 23.52 18.56 2.26
C ASP A 310 24.55 19.17 1.29
N ALA A 311 24.08 19.61 0.13
CA ALA A 311 24.90 20.23 -0.89
C ALA A 311 25.24 21.72 -0.58
N THR A 312 24.64 22.30 0.47
CA THR A 312 24.91 23.69 0.88
C THR A 312 26.18 23.83 1.72
N ARG A 313 26.68 22.72 2.27
CA ARG A 313 27.93 22.69 3.04
C ARG A 313 29.15 22.93 2.15
N PRO A 314 30.29 23.40 2.73
CA PRO A 314 31.55 23.44 2.00
C PRO A 314 31.91 22.05 1.42
N ARG A 315 32.37 22.01 0.16
CA ARG A 315 32.60 20.75 -0.58
C ARG A 315 33.45 19.72 0.18
N GLY A 316 34.43 20.16 0.94
CA GLY A 316 35.34 19.28 1.69
C GLY A 316 34.68 18.53 2.88
N VAL A 317 33.44 18.91 3.25
CA VAL A 317 32.68 18.28 4.33
C VAL A 317 31.30 17.80 3.89
N GLN A 318 31.06 17.76 2.56
CA GLN A 318 29.85 17.16 2.01
C GLN A 318 29.95 15.64 2.10
N GLY A 319 28.86 15.01 2.46
CA GLY A 319 28.74 13.54 2.55
C GLY A 319 27.33 13.15 2.97
N TRP A 320 26.99 11.88 2.76
CA TRP A 320 25.76 11.32 3.26
C TRP A 320 25.79 11.23 4.80
N THR A 321 24.73 11.67 5.42
CA THR A 321 24.52 11.62 6.87
C THR A 321 23.31 10.74 7.13
N THR A 322 23.46 9.73 7.97
CA THR A 322 22.35 8.92 8.45
C THR A 322 21.65 9.64 9.60
N ILE A 323 20.37 9.90 9.45
CA ILE A 323 19.50 10.55 10.45
C ILE A 323 18.61 9.48 11.08
N MET A 324 18.65 9.37 12.41
CA MET A 324 17.69 8.59 13.17
C MET A 324 16.34 9.32 13.18
N CYS A 325 15.31 8.72 12.63
CA CYS A 325 13.98 9.34 12.48
C CYS A 325 13.00 8.92 13.59
N THR A 326 13.50 8.43 14.73
CA THR A 326 12.66 8.00 15.86
C THR A 326 12.83 8.87 17.09
N HIS A 327 13.03 10.18 16.90
CA HIS A 327 12.95 11.18 17.95
C HIS A 327 11.54 11.77 18.01
N GLY A 328 10.97 11.84 19.21
CA GLY A 328 9.58 12.26 19.42
C GLY A 328 9.26 13.70 19.07
N GLY A 329 10.29 14.57 18.89
CA GLY A 329 10.13 15.95 18.41
C GLY A 329 10.10 16.08 16.89
N ASP A 330 10.69 15.12 16.18
CA ASP A 330 10.88 15.18 14.73
C ASP A 330 9.87 14.30 13.99
N HIS A 331 9.62 13.11 14.52
CA HIS A 331 8.67 12.17 13.94
C HIS A 331 7.28 12.29 14.59
N PRO A 332 6.20 12.39 13.79
CA PRO A 332 4.86 12.72 14.30
C PRO A 332 4.24 11.69 15.25
N TYR A 333 4.69 10.42 15.24
CA TYR A 333 4.04 9.35 15.99
C TYR A 333 4.92 8.70 17.06
N VAL A 334 6.26 8.78 16.94
CA VAL A 334 7.18 7.97 17.75
C VAL A 334 7.03 8.22 19.25
N ALA A 335 6.77 9.47 19.67
CA ALA A 335 6.55 9.81 21.07
C ALA A 335 5.36 9.05 21.71
N ASN A 336 4.42 8.55 20.90
CA ASN A 336 3.29 7.77 21.39
C ASN A 336 3.64 6.29 21.57
N TYR A 337 4.69 5.80 20.92
CA TYR A 337 5.09 4.39 21.00
C TYR A 337 6.15 4.15 22.06
N TRP A 338 7.33 4.72 21.91
CA TRP A 338 8.50 4.39 22.72
C TRP A 338 9.36 5.64 23.02
N PRO A 339 10.26 5.59 23.99
CA PRO A 339 11.26 6.63 24.19
C PRO A 339 12.11 6.87 22.94
N ASP A 340 12.71 8.05 22.84
CA ASP A 340 13.56 8.48 21.72
C ASP A 340 14.58 7.42 21.32
N ALA A 341 14.84 7.32 20.01
CA ALA A 341 15.78 6.41 19.37
C ALA A 341 15.42 4.91 19.46
N HIS A 342 14.26 4.55 20.03
CA HIS A 342 13.76 3.18 19.89
C HIS A 342 13.15 2.99 18.51
N ILE A 343 13.41 1.81 17.93
CA ILE A 343 12.90 1.45 16.61
C ILE A 343 11.43 1.05 16.66
N ILE A 344 10.71 1.36 15.59
CA ILE A 344 9.34 0.88 15.34
C ILE A 344 9.32 0.02 14.08
N GLY A 345 8.33 -0.85 13.95
CA GLY A 345 8.23 -1.83 12.87
C GLY A 345 7.10 -1.55 11.88
N TYR A 346 6.94 -2.45 10.94
CA TYR A 346 5.95 -2.43 9.86
C TYR A 346 4.52 -2.22 10.37
N GLU A 347 4.13 -2.89 11.44
CA GLU A 347 2.80 -2.82 12.05
C GLU A 347 2.45 -1.43 12.59
N HIS A 348 3.45 -0.66 13.02
CA HIS A 348 3.23 0.70 13.53
C HIS A 348 2.78 1.67 12.43
N CYS A 349 3.16 1.43 11.18
CA CYS A 349 2.68 2.22 10.05
C CYS A 349 1.16 2.11 9.88
N PHE A 350 0.58 0.93 10.09
CA PHE A 350 -0.86 0.72 10.07
C PHE A 350 -1.55 1.34 11.29
N THR A 351 -0.96 1.16 12.47
CA THR A 351 -1.51 1.75 13.70
C THR A 351 -1.55 3.28 13.63
N SER A 352 -0.49 3.90 13.12
CA SER A 352 -0.43 5.35 12.89
C SER A 352 -1.46 5.81 11.84
N MET A 353 -1.67 5.01 10.79
CA MET A 353 -2.67 5.33 9.78
C MET A 353 -4.09 5.20 10.32
N ALA A 354 -4.38 4.18 11.14
CA ALA A 354 -5.66 4.06 11.83
C ALA A 354 -5.93 5.29 12.71
N TYR A 355 -4.90 5.82 13.40
CA TYR A 355 -5.04 7.05 14.18
C TYR A 355 -5.40 8.26 13.32
N ASP A 356 -4.73 8.45 12.18
CA ASP A 356 -5.05 9.54 11.26
C ASP A 356 -6.47 9.44 10.68
N ILE A 357 -6.92 8.22 10.37
CA ILE A 357 -8.31 7.98 9.92
C ILE A 357 -9.28 8.42 11.01
N LEU A 358 -9.04 8.05 12.26
CA LEU A 358 -9.90 8.45 13.39
C LEU A 358 -9.88 9.96 13.64
N LEU A 359 -8.74 10.64 13.44
CA LEU A 359 -8.66 12.10 13.47
C LEU A 359 -9.56 12.72 12.40
N LYS A 360 -9.43 12.25 11.15
CA LYS A 360 -10.21 12.77 10.01
C LYS A 360 -11.71 12.57 10.21
N LEU A 361 -12.12 11.39 10.65
CA LEU A 361 -13.54 11.09 10.93
C LEU A 361 -14.13 11.91 12.08
N ALA A 362 -13.27 12.39 12.98
CA ALA A 362 -13.67 13.33 14.04
C ALA A 362 -13.59 14.81 13.62
N GLY A 363 -13.36 15.10 12.34
CA GLY A 363 -13.24 16.47 11.82
C GLY A 363 -11.93 17.17 12.21
N LYS A 364 -10.88 16.40 12.58
CA LYS A 364 -9.55 16.91 12.89
C LYS A 364 -8.59 16.68 11.75
N GLU A 365 -7.51 17.47 11.69
CA GLU A 365 -6.46 17.28 10.70
C GLU A 365 -5.65 16.03 11.00
N PRO A 366 -5.40 15.15 10.00
CA PRO A 366 -4.49 14.03 10.13
C PRO A 366 -3.05 14.51 10.39
N THR A 367 -2.29 13.76 11.16
CA THR A 367 -0.88 14.09 11.45
C THR A 367 -0.01 13.98 10.20
N VAL A 368 -0.26 12.97 9.37
CA VAL A 368 0.32 12.83 8.03
C VAL A 368 -0.83 12.78 7.03
N PRO A 369 -0.76 13.46 5.87
CA PRO A 369 -1.82 13.46 4.87
C PRO A 369 -2.29 12.04 4.50
N LEU A 370 -3.61 11.86 4.51
CA LEU A 370 -4.26 10.60 4.16
C LEU A 370 -4.49 10.54 2.64
N PRO A 371 -4.12 9.43 1.99
CA PRO A 371 -4.52 9.20 0.61
C PRO A 371 -6.00 8.80 0.54
N ASP A 372 -6.77 9.53 -0.23
CA ASP A 372 -8.16 9.19 -0.56
C ASP A 372 -8.25 8.36 -1.86
N PHE A 373 -9.45 8.01 -2.28
CA PHE A 373 -9.65 7.25 -3.51
C PHE A 373 -9.24 8.02 -4.77
N ASN A 374 -9.33 9.35 -4.77
CA ASN A 374 -8.86 10.14 -5.90
C ASN A 374 -7.33 10.17 -5.97
N ASP A 375 -6.63 10.29 -4.84
CA ASP A 375 -5.16 10.21 -4.78
C ASP A 375 -4.67 8.84 -5.24
N ALA A 376 -5.30 7.76 -4.77
CA ALA A 376 -5.00 6.41 -5.22
C ALA A 376 -5.31 6.15 -6.70
N TYR A 377 -6.37 6.77 -7.22
CA TYR A 377 -6.67 6.76 -8.66
C TYR A 377 -5.53 7.39 -9.49
N GLN A 378 -4.90 8.48 -9.01
CA GLN A 378 -3.73 9.03 -9.71
C GLN A 378 -2.55 8.02 -9.73
N THR A 379 -2.31 7.30 -8.63
CA THR A 379 -1.32 6.21 -8.62
C THR A 379 -1.69 5.10 -9.62
N GLN A 380 -2.97 4.71 -9.66
CA GLN A 380 -3.46 3.68 -10.60
C GLN A 380 -3.31 4.11 -12.07
N ARG A 381 -3.48 5.41 -12.38
CA ARG A 381 -3.24 5.93 -13.74
C ARG A 381 -1.77 5.78 -14.16
N VAL A 382 -0.82 5.95 -13.25
CA VAL A 382 0.61 5.73 -13.55
C VAL A 382 0.88 4.25 -13.82
N LEU A 383 0.26 3.36 -13.03
CA LEU A 383 0.36 1.92 -13.27
C LEU A 383 -0.15 1.57 -14.67
N GLU A 384 -1.33 2.04 -15.04
CA GLU A 384 -1.90 1.81 -16.37
C GLU A 384 -1.03 2.39 -17.49
N ALA A 385 -0.53 3.62 -17.33
CA ALA A 385 0.36 4.27 -18.29
C ALA A 385 1.62 3.45 -18.56
N ALA A 386 2.21 2.83 -17.53
CA ALA A 386 3.39 2.00 -17.69
C ALA A 386 3.09 0.72 -18.47
N MET A 387 1.97 0.07 -18.22
CA MET A 387 1.56 -1.11 -18.98
C MET A 387 1.24 -0.77 -20.44
N LEU A 388 0.51 0.31 -20.69
CA LEU A 388 0.25 0.81 -22.05
C LEU A 388 1.56 1.16 -22.77
N CYS A 389 2.51 1.81 -22.09
CA CYS A 389 3.81 2.12 -22.65
C CYS A 389 4.60 0.86 -23.02
N ALA A 390 4.56 -0.18 -22.17
CA ALA A 390 5.22 -1.46 -22.44
C ALA A 390 4.58 -2.20 -23.63
N GLU A 391 3.27 -2.13 -23.80
CA GLU A 391 2.52 -2.77 -24.87
C GLU A 391 2.68 -2.00 -26.20
N GLU A 392 2.40 -0.70 -26.19
CA GLU A 392 2.36 0.15 -27.39
C GLU A 392 3.75 0.65 -27.85
N LYS A 393 4.79 0.48 -27.05
CA LYS A 393 6.18 0.93 -27.31
C LYS A 393 6.30 2.42 -27.64
N ARG A 394 5.49 3.26 -27.01
CA ARG A 394 5.48 4.72 -27.15
C ARG A 394 5.40 5.43 -25.80
N TRP A 395 5.67 6.72 -25.81
CA TRP A 395 5.44 7.56 -24.64
C TRP A 395 3.94 7.72 -24.37
N ILE A 396 3.57 7.62 -23.09
CA ILE A 396 2.18 7.79 -22.64
C ILE A 396 2.08 9.04 -21.79
N ASN A 397 1.23 9.98 -22.20
CA ASN A 397 0.88 11.14 -21.38
C ASN A 397 -0.25 10.76 -20.43
N LEU A 398 -0.11 11.08 -19.13
CA LEU A 398 -1.11 10.77 -18.12
C LEU A 398 -2.45 11.47 -18.38
N ALA A 399 -2.46 12.61 -19.10
CA ALA A 399 -3.71 13.27 -19.49
C ALA A 399 -4.59 12.40 -20.41
N ASP A 400 -3.99 11.47 -21.15
CA ASP A 400 -4.70 10.56 -22.07
C ASP A 400 -5.16 9.26 -21.41
N VAL A 401 -4.70 8.98 -20.19
CA VAL A 401 -5.04 7.78 -19.41
C VAL A 401 -6.25 8.09 -18.51
N LYS A 402 -7.41 7.53 -18.87
CA LYS A 402 -8.69 7.83 -18.21
C LYS A 402 -9.39 6.57 -17.71
#